data_0b5c367cb008853134bdd1e72f5de1bd
#
_entry.id   0b5c367cb008853134bdd1e72f5de1bd
#
_cell.length_a   1.000
_cell.length_b   1.000
_cell.length_c   1.000
_cell.angle_alpha   90.00
_cell.angle_beta   90.00
_cell.angle_gamma   90.00
#
_symmetry.space_group_name_H-M   'P 1'
#
loop_
_entity.id
_entity.type
_entity.pdbx_description
1 polymer ?
#
loop_
_entity_poly.entity_id
_entity_poly.type
_entity_poly.pdbx_seq_one_letter_code
_entity_poly.pdbx_strand_id
1 'polypeptide(L)'
;VTGVQTCALPICIEHFRYFLSMPYPYTGVTVDIDVTDIVSFCKARGYSFYLTFLHAAAKAADRVPELRRRIHDGVIIEYDTCPTSHTELCADGTYCYCTLHHDKPFAEYIAYAETERQRRRLDGSLREDANVESMYFISTLPWLHYSALIQPVAGGEESNPRITWGAFAPDAEGRLQMPVTLLVHHALADGSHMAKFYDALRAELTVLTGDAP
;
A
#
# COMPACT_ATOMS: atom_id res chain seq x y z
N VAL A 1 -17.51 9.85 -6.92
CA VAL A 1 -17.20 8.66 -7.72
C VAL A 1 -16.37 9.13 -8.89
N THR A 2 -15.07 9.07 -8.72
CA THR A 2 -14.10 9.43 -9.75
C THR A 2 -13.80 8.19 -10.59
N GLY A 3 -14.13 8.27 -11.87
CA GLY A 3 -13.61 7.52 -13.00
C GLY A 3 -13.37 6.02 -12.83
N VAL A 4 -14.43 5.20 -12.89
CA VAL A 4 -14.29 3.78 -13.21
C VAL A 4 -14.18 3.64 -14.72
N GLN A 5 -13.00 3.38 -15.24
CA GLN A 5 -12.83 3.01 -16.64
C GLN A 5 -12.96 1.51 -16.77
N THR A 6 -14.01 1.05 -17.46
CA THR A 6 -14.07 -0.35 -17.91
C THR A 6 -13.00 -0.54 -18.98
N CYS A 7 -11.95 -1.24 -18.66
CA CYS A 7 -10.84 -1.46 -19.56
C CYS A 7 -10.95 -2.85 -20.19
N ALA A 8 -11.24 -2.88 -21.47
CA ALA A 8 -10.95 -4.04 -22.30
C ALA A 8 -9.43 -4.07 -22.53
N LEU A 9 -8.68 -4.81 -21.70
CA LEU A 9 -7.23 -4.78 -21.74
C LEU A 9 -6.60 -5.93 -22.48
N PRO A 10 -5.44 -5.69 -23.11
CA PRO A 10 -4.64 -6.72 -23.72
C PRO A 10 -3.73 -7.46 -22.73
N ILE A 11 -4.06 -7.57 -21.46
CA ILE A 11 -3.57 -8.74 -20.72
C ILE A 11 -4.25 -9.90 -21.42
N CYS A 12 -3.45 -10.88 -21.88
CA CYS A 12 -3.98 -12.04 -22.54
C CYS A 12 -5.17 -12.55 -21.74
N ILE A 13 -6.39 -12.44 -22.30
CA ILE A 13 -7.64 -12.82 -21.61
C ILE A 13 -7.58 -14.27 -21.12
N GLU A 14 -6.72 -15.08 -21.74
CA GLU A 14 -6.43 -16.44 -21.33
C GLU A 14 -5.68 -16.48 -20.00
N HIS A 15 -4.66 -15.61 -19.77
CA HIS A 15 -3.96 -15.48 -18.50
C HIS A 15 -4.90 -15.04 -17.39
N PHE A 16 -5.73 -14.03 -17.65
CA PHE A 16 -6.72 -13.56 -16.68
C PHE A 16 -7.63 -14.70 -16.24
N ARG A 17 -8.24 -15.44 -17.19
CA ARG A 17 -9.12 -16.57 -16.89
C ARG A 17 -8.39 -17.72 -16.19
N TYR A 18 -7.16 -18.00 -16.60
CA TYR A 18 -6.33 -19.05 -15.99
C TYR A 18 -6.09 -18.78 -14.51
N PHE A 19 -5.57 -17.59 -14.16
CA PHE A 19 -5.31 -17.27 -12.75
C PHE A 19 -6.60 -17.10 -11.95
N LEU A 20 -7.66 -16.54 -12.54
CA LEU A 20 -8.94 -16.42 -11.87
C LEU A 20 -9.55 -17.78 -11.49
N SER A 21 -9.24 -18.84 -12.23
CA SER A 21 -9.70 -20.21 -11.93
C SER A 21 -8.95 -20.88 -10.77
N MET A 22 -7.87 -20.29 -10.26
CA MET A 22 -7.10 -20.87 -9.18
C MET A 22 -7.79 -20.68 -7.82
N PRO A 23 -7.71 -21.65 -6.90
CA PRO A 23 -8.25 -21.49 -5.55
C PRO A 23 -7.57 -20.39 -4.74
N TYR A 24 -6.30 -20.09 -5.04
CA TYR A 24 -5.49 -19.04 -4.42
C TYR A 24 -4.70 -18.30 -5.50
N PRO A 25 -5.30 -17.32 -6.16
CA PRO A 25 -4.70 -16.64 -7.32
C PRO A 25 -3.81 -15.45 -6.91
N TYR A 26 -3.07 -15.55 -5.84
CA TYR A 26 -2.27 -14.45 -5.32
C TYR A 26 -0.78 -14.74 -5.43
N THR A 27 -0.03 -13.70 -5.74
CA THR A 27 1.44 -13.72 -5.77
C THR A 27 1.97 -12.52 -5.02
N GLY A 28 3.13 -12.68 -4.40
CA GLY A 28 3.74 -11.59 -3.64
C GLY A 28 5.24 -11.78 -3.50
N VAL A 29 5.91 -10.68 -3.22
CA VAL A 29 7.34 -10.66 -2.96
C VAL A 29 7.66 -9.71 -1.82
N THR A 30 8.66 -10.04 -1.01
CA THR A 30 9.25 -9.16 -0.01
C THR A 30 10.59 -8.67 -0.52
N VAL A 31 10.80 -7.36 -0.46
CA VAL A 31 12.02 -6.69 -0.89
C VAL A 31 12.47 -5.76 0.24
N ASP A 32 13.76 -5.80 0.57
CA ASP A 32 14.34 -4.83 1.48
C ASP A 32 14.49 -3.47 0.80
N ILE A 33 13.94 -2.46 1.44
CA ILE A 33 13.98 -1.06 1.01
C ILE A 33 14.89 -0.28 1.95
N ASP A 34 15.86 0.41 1.39
CA ASP A 34 16.68 1.35 2.13
C ASP A 34 15.84 2.56 2.56
N VAL A 35 15.72 2.72 3.87
CA VAL A 35 14.95 3.80 4.51
C VAL A 35 15.81 4.77 5.32
N THR A 36 17.13 4.71 5.16
CA THR A 36 18.09 5.51 5.93
C THR A 36 17.80 7.00 5.84
N ASP A 37 17.66 7.50 4.60
CA ASP A 37 17.48 8.92 4.33
C ASP A 37 16.10 9.40 4.78
N ILE A 38 15.04 8.62 4.52
CA ILE A 38 13.69 9.01 4.93
C ILE A 38 13.48 8.95 6.44
N VAL A 39 14.14 8.04 7.16
CA VAL A 39 14.14 8.00 8.63
C VAL A 39 14.80 9.27 9.18
N SER A 40 15.94 9.67 8.61
CA SER A 40 16.66 10.89 8.97
C SER A 40 15.83 12.14 8.66
N PHE A 41 15.21 12.19 7.50
CA PHE A 41 14.29 13.28 7.10
C PHE A 41 13.13 13.42 8.08
N CYS A 42 12.44 12.32 8.40
CA CYS A 42 11.31 12.34 9.34
C CYS A 42 11.74 12.84 10.72
N LYS A 43 12.88 12.34 11.22
CA LYS A 43 13.44 12.74 12.51
C LYS A 43 13.78 14.23 12.55
N ALA A 44 14.43 14.75 11.49
CA ALA A 44 14.81 16.16 11.41
C ALA A 44 13.62 17.11 11.35
N ARG A 45 12.52 16.68 10.75
CA ARG A 45 11.29 17.49 10.53
C ARG A 45 10.19 17.23 11.54
N GLY A 46 10.33 16.24 12.42
CA GLY A 46 9.28 15.83 13.37
C GLY A 46 8.08 15.15 12.71
N TYR A 47 8.25 14.58 11.51
CA TYR A 47 7.19 13.86 10.82
C TYR A 47 7.08 12.41 11.28
N SER A 48 5.86 11.86 11.27
CA SER A 48 5.63 10.45 11.48
C SER A 48 6.24 9.63 10.33
N PHE A 49 7.22 8.78 10.64
CA PHE A 49 7.78 7.84 9.65
C PHE A 49 6.70 6.98 9.01
N TYR A 50 5.77 6.45 9.83
CA TYR A 50 4.66 5.64 9.34
C TYR A 50 3.83 6.36 8.26
N LEU A 51 3.38 7.59 8.53
CA LEU A 51 2.55 8.35 7.60
C LEU A 51 3.35 8.79 6.36
N THR A 52 4.61 9.12 6.53
CA THR A 52 5.51 9.49 5.43
C THR A 52 5.71 8.31 4.49
N PHE A 53 6.01 7.13 5.04
CA PHE A 53 6.19 5.92 4.24
C PHE A 53 4.89 5.46 3.58
N LEU A 54 3.76 5.54 4.29
CA LEU A 54 2.43 5.24 3.76
C LEU A 54 2.10 6.12 2.55
N HIS A 55 2.37 7.42 2.63
CA HIS A 55 2.18 8.33 1.49
C HIS A 55 3.02 7.93 0.29
N ALA A 56 4.31 7.64 0.49
CA ALA A 56 5.21 7.21 -0.58
C ALA A 56 4.74 5.88 -1.21
N ALA A 57 4.35 4.91 -0.38
CA ALA A 57 3.88 3.60 -0.84
C ALA A 57 2.58 3.70 -1.65
N ALA A 58 1.64 4.51 -1.20
CA ALA A 58 0.38 4.74 -1.92
C ALA A 58 0.61 5.43 -3.27
N LYS A 59 1.45 6.47 -3.30
CA LYS A 59 1.84 7.13 -4.55
C LYS A 59 2.58 6.20 -5.50
N ALA A 60 3.47 5.38 -5.00
CA ALA A 60 4.17 4.37 -5.80
C ALA A 60 3.21 3.35 -6.41
N ALA A 61 2.21 2.90 -5.64
CA ALA A 61 1.18 1.99 -6.13
C ALA A 61 0.32 2.62 -7.22
N ASP A 62 -0.07 3.88 -7.09
CA ASP A 62 -0.84 4.60 -8.11
C ASP A 62 -0.08 4.78 -9.44
N ARG A 63 1.26 4.78 -9.41
CA ARG A 63 2.09 4.84 -10.64
C ARG A 63 2.06 3.55 -11.47
N VAL A 64 1.54 2.46 -10.91
CA VAL A 64 1.42 1.17 -11.59
C VAL A 64 -0.05 0.89 -11.87
N PRO A 65 -0.55 1.12 -13.09
CA PRO A 65 -1.98 0.98 -13.41
C PRO A 65 -2.57 -0.36 -12.99
N GLU A 66 -1.79 -1.45 -13.09
CA GLU A 66 -2.21 -2.79 -12.72
C GLU A 66 -2.57 -2.92 -11.24
N LEU A 67 -1.96 -2.10 -10.37
CA LEU A 67 -2.29 -2.07 -8.94
C LEU A 67 -3.56 -1.26 -8.64
N ARG A 68 -4.05 -0.45 -9.59
CA ARG A 68 -5.33 0.28 -9.48
C ARG A 68 -6.51 -0.50 -10.08
N ARG A 69 -6.26 -1.69 -10.63
CA ARG A 69 -7.29 -2.55 -11.20
C ARG A 69 -7.92 -3.45 -10.15
N ARG A 70 -9.20 -3.75 -10.36
CA ARG A 70 -9.97 -4.69 -9.53
C ARG A 70 -10.77 -5.62 -10.40
N ILE A 71 -11.11 -6.77 -9.83
CA ILE A 71 -12.05 -7.73 -10.41
C ILE A 71 -13.41 -7.42 -9.78
N HIS A 72 -14.37 -7.03 -10.59
CA HIS A 72 -15.74 -6.71 -10.19
C HIS A 72 -16.72 -7.48 -11.06
N ASP A 73 -17.45 -8.43 -10.47
CA ASP A 73 -18.38 -9.31 -11.21
C ASP A 73 -17.74 -9.96 -12.46
N GLY A 74 -16.49 -10.45 -12.31
CA GLY A 74 -15.75 -11.11 -13.39
C GLY A 74 -15.20 -10.19 -14.48
N VAL A 75 -15.32 -8.87 -14.33
CA VAL A 75 -14.72 -7.87 -15.24
C VAL A 75 -13.61 -7.08 -14.55
N ILE A 76 -12.67 -6.57 -15.34
CA ILE A 76 -11.59 -5.72 -14.84
C ILE A 76 -12.06 -4.27 -14.89
N ILE A 77 -12.01 -3.60 -13.74
CA ILE A 77 -12.21 -2.16 -13.62
C ILE A 77 -10.90 -1.49 -13.17
N GLU A 78 -10.67 -0.26 -13.54
CA GLU A 78 -9.50 0.54 -13.14
C GLU A 78 -9.97 1.82 -12.46
N TYR A 79 -9.38 2.13 -11.30
CA TYR A 79 -9.60 3.37 -10.57
C TYR A 79 -8.53 4.41 -10.93
N ASP A 80 -8.87 5.69 -10.95
CA ASP A 80 -7.90 6.76 -11.20
C ASP A 80 -6.87 6.85 -10.06
N THR A 81 -7.33 6.66 -8.83
CA THR A 81 -6.52 6.63 -7.60
C THR A 81 -7.19 5.74 -6.56
N CYS A 82 -6.41 5.14 -5.68
CA CYS A 82 -6.90 4.20 -4.67
C CYS A 82 -6.53 4.69 -3.28
N PRO A 83 -7.50 5.01 -2.40
CA PRO A 83 -7.18 5.35 -1.01
C PRO A 83 -6.55 4.15 -0.29
N THR A 84 -5.88 4.42 0.82
CA THR A 84 -5.35 3.36 1.69
C THR A 84 -6.31 3.07 2.83
N SER A 85 -6.46 1.79 3.19
CA SER A 85 -7.11 1.36 4.44
C SER A 85 -6.10 0.63 5.32
N HIS A 86 -6.07 0.98 6.60
CA HIS A 86 -5.23 0.34 7.61
C HIS A 86 -5.94 0.30 8.97
N THR A 87 -5.43 -0.55 9.85
CA THR A 87 -5.94 -0.65 11.22
C THR A 87 -5.19 0.30 12.14
N GLU A 88 -5.93 1.00 12.99
CA GLU A 88 -5.41 1.81 14.10
C GLU A 88 -5.77 1.16 15.43
N LEU A 89 -4.81 1.12 16.35
CA LEU A 89 -5.04 0.63 17.71
C LEU A 89 -5.72 1.74 18.53
N CYS A 90 -6.89 1.43 19.09
CA CYS A 90 -7.64 2.30 19.96
C CYS A 90 -7.14 2.23 21.41
N ALA A 91 -7.49 3.21 22.24
CA ALA A 91 -7.03 3.30 23.62
C ALA A 91 -7.49 2.13 24.51
N ASP A 92 -8.61 1.49 24.17
CA ASP A 92 -9.17 0.32 24.85
C ASP A 92 -8.56 -1.02 24.40
N GLY A 93 -7.58 -0.98 23.48
CA GLY A 93 -6.93 -2.17 22.91
C GLY A 93 -7.69 -2.81 21.75
N THR A 94 -8.80 -2.24 21.31
CA THR A 94 -9.50 -2.64 20.09
C THR A 94 -8.86 -2.00 18.85
N TYR A 95 -9.33 -2.38 17.65
CA TYR A 95 -8.89 -1.80 16.39
C TYR A 95 -10.04 -1.06 15.73
N CYS A 96 -9.71 0.00 15.01
CA CYS A 96 -10.61 0.66 14.07
C CYS A 96 -9.95 0.75 12.68
N TYR A 97 -10.75 0.90 11.64
CA TYR A 97 -10.24 1.14 10.30
C TYR A 97 -10.06 2.64 10.06
N CYS A 98 -8.95 2.98 9.39
CA CYS A 98 -8.65 4.34 8.98
C CYS A 98 -8.38 4.36 7.48
N THR A 99 -9.17 5.16 6.77
CA THR A 99 -9.02 5.40 5.33
C THR A 99 -8.30 6.73 5.11
N LEU A 100 -7.23 6.73 4.32
CA LEU A 100 -6.48 7.95 4.00
C LEU A 100 -6.39 8.14 2.48
N HIS A 101 -6.61 9.39 2.05
CA HIS A 101 -6.46 9.85 0.67
C HIS A 101 -5.13 10.57 0.52
N HIS A 102 -4.29 10.14 -0.44
CA HIS A 102 -2.92 10.64 -0.64
C HIS A 102 -2.77 11.57 -1.85
N ASP A 103 -3.89 12.10 -2.35
CA ASP A 103 -3.97 13.04 -3.47
C ASP A 103 -3.50 14.48 -3.14
N LYS A 104 -3.19 14.74 -1.87
CA LYS A 104 -2.74 16.03 -1.35
C LYS A 104 -1.23 16.22 -1.47
N PRO A 105 -0.72 17.47 -1.55
CA PRO A 105 0.67 17.77 -1.31
C PRO A 105 1.15 17.19 0.03
N PHE A 106 2.40 16.74 0.11
CA PHE A 106 2.91 15.97 1.26
C PHE A 106 2.67 16.65 2.62
N ALA A 107 2.96 17.93 2.76
CA ALA A 107 2.78 18.63 4.04
C ALA A 107 1.30 18.70 4.48
N GLU A 108 0.39 18.90 3.52
CA GLU A 108 -1.06 18.90 3.77
C GLU A 108 -1.55 17.48 4.08
N TYR A 109 -0.99 16.47 3.40
CA TYR A 109 -1.30 15.07 3.67
C TYR A 109 -0.94 14.68 5.12
N ILE A 110 0.23 15.04 5.62
CA ILE A 110 0.63 14.71 6.99
C ILE A 110 -0.35 15.28 8.00
N ALA A 111 -0.69 16.57 7.89
CA ALA A 111 -1.64 17.22 8.81
C ALA A 111 -3.04 16.60 8.75
N TYR A 112 -3.52 16.31 7.54
CA TYR A 112 -4.78 15.61 7.29
C TYR A 112 -4.76 14.21 7.91
N ALA A 113 -3.74 13.42 7.63
CA ALA A 113 -3.64 12.03 8.06
C ALA A 113 -3.55 11.89 9.59
N GLU A 114 -2.81 12.79 10.26
CA GLU A 114 -2.75 12.82 11.72
C GLU A 114 -4.13 13.12 12.34
N THR A 115 -4.84 14.11 11.78
CA THR A 115 -6.18 14.47 12.23
C THR A 115 -7.17 13.32 12.04
N GLU A 116 -7.15 12.68 10.87
CA GLU A 116 -8.05 11.58 10.54
C GLU A 116 -7.80 10.35 11.42
N ARG A 117 -6.53 9.98 11.66
CA ARG A 117 -6.17 8.90 12.57
C ARG A 117 -6.68 9.15 14.01
N GLN A 118 -6.54 10.39 14.51
CA GLN A 118 -7.05 10.75 15.83
C GLN A 118 -8.57 10.64 15.87
N ARG A 119 -9.25 11.15 14.85
CA ARG A 119 -10.71 11.05 14.72
C ARG A 119 -11.18 9.59 14.76
N ARG A 120 -10.52 8.72 14.01
CA ARG A 120 -10.84 7.30 13.92
C ARG A 120 -10.64 6.55 15.23
N ARG A 121 -9.53 6.82 15.93
CA ARG A 121 -9.27 6.23 17.25
C ARG A 121 -10.32 6.61 18.30
N LEU A 122 -10.89 7.81 18.19
CA LEU A 122 -11.97 8.27 19.09
C LEU A 122 -13.33 7.66 18.72
N ASP A 123 -13.59 7.48 17.42
CA ASP A 123 -14.82 6.84 16.91
C ASP A 123 -14.85 5.33 17.20
N GLY A 124 -13.70 4.66 17.14
CA GLY A 124 -13.57 3.21 17.39
C GLY A 124 -14.30 2.33 16.37
N SER A 125 -14.75 2.88 15.24
CA SER A 125 -15.60 2.19 14.28
C SER A 125 -14.78 1.24 13.39
N LEU A 126 -15.30 0.02 13.19
CA LEU A 126 -14.82 -0.94 12.19
C LEU A 126 -15.44 -0.71 10.81
N ARG A 127 -16.13 0.41 10.57
CA ARG A 127 -16.69 0.73 9.27
C ARG A 127 -15.66 1.45 8.40
N GLU A 128 -15.53 0.97 7.17
CA GLU A 128 -14.80 1.70 6.14
C GLU A 128 -15.61 2.92 5.68
N ASP A 129 -14.92 4.02 5.37
CA ASP A 129 -15.58 5.26 4.93
C ASP A 129 -15.89 5.30 3.44
N ALA A 130 -15.25 4.43 2.66
CA ALA A 130 -15.34 4.44 1.21
C ALA A 130 -15.61 3.04 0.66
N ASN A 131 -15.72 2.95 -0.66
CA ASN A 131 -15.78 1.67 -1.34
C ASN A 131 -14.51 0.86 -1.07
N VAL A 132 -14.63 -0.21 -0.29
CA VAL A 132 -13.51 -1.08 0.12
C VAL A 132 -12.77 -1.67 -1.09
N GLU A 133 -13.50 -1.98 -2.16
CA GLU A 133 -12.92 -2.51 -3.39
C GLU A 133 -11.89 -1.55 -4.01
N SER A 134 -12.05 -0.24 -3.87
CA SER A 134 -11.11 0.74 -4.44
C SER A 134 -9.78 0.83 -3.69
N MET A 135 -9.66 0.28 -2.48
CA MET A 135 -8.57 0.58 -1.55
C MET A 135 -7.31 -0.25 -1.80
N TYR A 136 -6.17 0.29 -1.35
CA TYR A 136 -4.98 -0.48 -0.98
C TYR A 136 -5.08 -0.88 0.49
N PHE A 137 -4.85 -2.14 0.80
CA PHE A 137 -4.79 -2.60 2.18
C PHE A 137 -3.36 -2.49 2.73
N ILE A 138 -3.23 -1.75 3.82
CA ILE A 138 -1.93 -1.47 4.44
C ILE A 138 -1.86 -2.15 5.79
N SER A 139 -0.72 -2.78 6.08
CA SER A 139 -0.43 -3.36 7.38
C SER A 139 1.02 -3.11 7.78
N THR A 140 1.30 -3.17 9.09
CA THR A 140 2.66 -3.05 9.60
C THR A 140 2.94 -4.05 10.69
N LEU A 141 4.18 -4.54 10.71
CA LEU A 141 4.73 -5.43 11.73
C LEU A 141 5.95 -4.76 12.38
N PRO A 142 5.75 -3.67 13.16
CA PRO A 142 6.86 -2.81 13.62
C PRO A 142 7.80 -3.51 14.61
N TRP A 143 7.46 -4.72 15.05
CA TRP A 143 8.26 -5.53 15.97
C TRP A 143 9.17 -6.54 15.25
N LEU A 144 8.98 -6.75 13.93
CA LEU A 144 9.65 -7.81 13.18
C LEU A 144 10.34 -7.28 11.94
N HIS A 145 11.62 -7.62 11.81
CA HIS A 145 12.31 -7.61 10.53
C HIS A 145 12.19 -9.02 9.94
N TYR A 146 11.42 -9.17 8.87
CA TYR A 146 11.05 -10.48 8.31
C TYR A 146 11.54 -10.60 6.87
N SER A 147 11.73 -11.83 6.40
CA SER A 147 12.15 -12.12 5.02
C SER A 147 11.01 -12.52 4.10
N ALA A 148 9.87 -12.93 4.66
CA ALA A 148 8.67 -13.31 3.92
C ALA A 148 7.44 -13.17 4.80
N LEU A 149 6.29 -12.92 4.17
CA LEU A 149 5.00 -12.77 4.86
C LEU A 149 3.90 -13.47 4.08
N ILE A 150 3.11 -14.28 4.77
CA ILE A 150 1.87 -14.88 4.27
C ILE A 150 0.70 -14.14 4.91
N GLN A 151 -0.20 -13.63 4.09
CA GLN A 151 -1.37 -12.87 4.53
C GLN A 151 -2.67 -13.56 4.11
N PRO A 152 -3.72 -13.49 4.93
CA PRO A 152 -5.03 -13.99 4.54
C PRO A 152 -5.63 -13.09 3.45
N VAL A 153 -6.44 -13.69 2.60
CA VAL A 153 -7.29 -13.02 1.60
C VAL A 153 -8.70 -13.57 1.72
N ALA A 154 -9.71 -12.75 1.47
CA ALA A 154 -11.09 -13.12 1.75
C ALA A 154 -11.68 -14.10 0.70
N GLY A 155 -11.13 -14.14 -0.51
CA GLY A 155 -11.61 -15.03 -1.57
C GLY A 155 -11.03 -14.69 -2.93
N GLY A 156 -11.33 -15.53 -3.93
CA GLY A 156 -10.72 -15.46 -5.26
C GLY A 156 -11.02 -14.19 -6.08
N GLU A 157 -12.03 -13.42 -5.73
CA GLU A 157 -12.33 -12.13 -6.40
C GLU A 157 -11.80 -10.92 -5.63
N GLU A 158 -11.37 -11.09 -4.38
CA GLU A 158 -10.73 -10.00 -3.66
C GLU A 158 -9.39 -9.65 -4.31
N SER A 159 -9.32 -8.51 -4.96
CA SER A 159 -8.18 -8.12 -5.79
C SER A 159 -7.46 -6.86 -5.30
N ASN A 160 -7.74 -6.45 -4.07
CA ASN A 160 -7.05 -5.33 -3.42
C ASN A 160 -5.57 -5.65 -3.19
N PRO A 161 -4.62 -4.86 -3.70
CA PRO A 161 -3.22 -5.01 -3.33
C PRO A 161 -3.01 -4.80 -1.84
N ARG A 162 -2.17 -5.66 -1.24
CA ARG A 162 -1.73 -5.54 0.15
C ARG A 162 -0.28 -5.13 0.20
N ILE A 163 0.00 -4.02 0.88
CA ILE A 163 1.34 -3.51 1.11
C ILE A 163 1.62 -3.59 2.60
N THR A 164 2.62 -4.38 2.98
CA THR A 164 2.98 -4.57 4.39
C THR A 164 4.46 -4.35 4.58
N TRP A 165 4.84 -3.66 5.66
CA TRP A 165 6.25 -3.51 6.00
C TRP A 165 6.53 -3.83 7.45
N GLY A 166 7.79 -4.21 7.72
CA GLY A 166 8.28 -4.59 9.03
C GLY A 166 9.10 -3.53 9.74
N ALA A 167 9.82 -3.95 10.76
CA ALA A 167 10.85 -3.15 11.41
C ALA A 167 12.05 -2.99 10.46
N PHE A 168 12.65 -1.82 10.42
CA PHE A 168 13.93 -1.64 9.76
C PHE A 168 15.08 -2.07 10.68
N ALA A 169 16.16 -2.58 10.09
CA ALA A 169 17.37 -2.99 10.78
C ALA A 169 18.61 -2.54 9.98
N PRO A 170 19.73 -2.26 10.63
CA PRO A 170 20.96 -1.90 9.92
C PRO A 170 21.53 -3.12 9.17
N ASP A 171 21.99 -2.89 7.93
CA ASP A 171 22.82 -3.83 7.19
C ASP A 171 24.31 -3.73 7.61
N ALA A 172 25.19 -4.44 6.88
CA ALA A 172 26.62 -4.47 7.17
C ALA A 172 27.30 -3.10 6.99
N GLU A 173 26.75 -2.24 6.15
CA GLU A 173 27.19 -0.88 5.86
C GLU A 173 26.55 0.16 6.79
N GLY A 174 25.65 -0.26 7.69
CA GLY A 174 24.93 0.59 8.62
C GLY A 174 23.71 1.31 8.02
N ARG A 175 23.31 0.97 6.81
CA ARG A 175 22.08 1.48 6.18
C ARG A 175 20.86 0.75 6.73
N LEU A 176 19.76 1.47 6.92
CA LEU A 176 18.54 0.91 7.48
C LEU A 176 17.72 0.24 6.37
N GLN A 177 17.66 -1.08 6.42
CA GLN A 177 16.85 -1.89 5.50
C GLN A 177 15.52 -2.28 6.13
N MET A 178 14.43 -2.09 5.40
CA MET A 178 13.08 -2.41 5.84
C MET A 178 12.41 -3.38 4.88
N PRO A 179 11.95 -4.57 5.34
CA PRO A 179 11.23 -5.49 4.50
C PRO A 179 9.86 -4.90 4.14
N VAL A 180 9.59 -4.86 2.85
CA VAL A 180 8.31 -4.41 2.28
C VAL A 180 7.75 -5.55 1.43
N THR A 181 6.57 -6.03 1.77
CA THR A 181 5.86 -7.06 1.02
C THR A 181 4.73 -6.44 0.21
N LEU A 182 4.70 -6.73 -1.08
CA LEU A 182 3.56 -6.48 -1.94
C LEU A 182 2.91 -7.81 -2.30
N LEU A 183 1.62 -7.99 -1.99
CA LEU A 183 0.78 -9.10 -2.41
C LEU A 183 -0.30 -8.59 -3.36
N VAL A 184 -0.45 -9.27 -4.51
CA VAL A 184 -1.39 -8.88 -5.57
C VAL A 184 -2.14 -10.08 -6.12
N HIS A 185 -3.29 -9.84 -6.75
CA HIS A 185 -4.01 -10.87 -7.50
C HIS A 185 -3.30 -11.12 -8.84
N HIS A 186 -2.85 -12.36 -9.09
CA HIS A 186 -2.00 -12.67 -10.24
C HIS A 186 -2.71 -12.54 -11.60
N ALA A 187 -4.04 -12.57 -11.62
CA ALA A 187 -4.80 -12.27 -12.84
C ALA A 187 -4.70 -10.80 -13.26
N LEU A 188 -4.29 -9.88 -12.35
CA LEU A 188 -4.19 -8.45 -12.63
C LEU A 188 -2.75 -7.95 -12.72
N ALA A 189 -1.84 -8.58 -11.99
CA ALA A 189 -0.44 -8.13 -11.91
C ALA A 189 0.51 -9.32 -11.77
N ASP A 190 1.71 -9.16 -12.31
CA ASP A 190 2.79 -10.14 -12.28
C ASP A 190 4.09 -9.56 -11.68
N GLY A 191 5.19 -10.32 -11.75
CA GLY A 191 6.49 -9.92 -11.23
C GLY A 191 7.03 -8.62 -11.83
N SER A 192 6.72 -8.33 -13.10
CA SER A 192 7.15 -7.08 -13.75
C SER A 192 6.46 -5.85 -13.18
N HIS A 193 5.19 -5.99 -12.83
CA HIS A 193 4.39 -4.93 -12.19
C HIS A 193 4.81 -4.71 -10.74
N MET A 194 5.14 -5.80 -10.02
CA MET A 194 5.72 -5.70 -8.68
C MET A 194 7.07 -4.98 -8.70
N ALA A 195 7.94 -5.28 -9.67
CA ALA A 195 9.22 -4.58 -9.83
C ALA A 195 9.03 -3.08 -10.06
N LYS A 196 8.10 -2.69 -10.94
CA LYS A 196 7.74 -1.26 -11.18
C LYS A 196 7.28 -0.57 -9.89
N PHE A 197 6.52 -1.26 -9.03
CA PHE A 197 6.11 -0.71 -7.74
C PHE A 197 7.31 -0.39 -6.85
N TYR A 198 8.26 -1.32 -6.72
CA TYR A 198 9.45 -1.09 -5.88
C TYR A 198 10.35 0.00 -6.44
N ASP A 199 10.48 0.11 -7.76
CA ASP A 199 11.22 1.21 -8.39
C ASP A 199 10.53 2.55 -8.16
N ALA A 200 9.20 2.60 -8.30
CA ALA A 200 8.41 3.78 -8.00
C ALA A 200 8.49 4.17 -6.51
N LEU A 201 8.49 3.20 -5.60
CA LEU A 201 8.63 3.45 -4.17
C LEU A 201 9.97 4.09 -3.83
N ARG A 202 11.07 3.56 -4.37
CA ARG A 202 12.40 4.18 -4.20
C ARG A 202 12.43 5.61 -4.75
N ALA A 203 11.82 5.83 -5.90
CA ALA A 203 11.74 7.17 -6.48
C ALA A 203 10.93 8.15 -5.61
N GLU A 204 9.76 7.72 -5.06
CA GLU A 204 8.97 8.56 -4.16
C GLU A 204 9.73 8.91 -2.87
N LEU A 205 10.45 7.95 -2.29
CA LEU A 205 11.28 8.19 -1.11
C LEU A 205 12.41 9.20 -1.41
N THR A 206 13.04 9.10 -2.59
CA THR A 206 14.06 10.05 -3.04
C THR A 206 13.49 11.45 -3.24
N VAL A 207 12.30 11.57 -3.84
CA VAL A 207 11.63 12.88 -4.02
C VAL A 207 11.37 13.55 -2.68
N LEU A 208 10.88 12.80 -1.69
CA LEU A 208 10.60 13.35 -0.36
C LEU A 208 11.86 13.83 0.39
N THR A 209 12.98 13.15 0.17
CA THR A 209 14.26 13.49 0.83
C THR A 209 15.11 14.49 0.03
N GLY A 210 14.94 14.54 -1.29
CA GLY A 210 15.71 15.40 -2.18
C GLY A 210 15.22 16.85 -2.23
N ASP A 211 13.96 17.11 -1.90
CA ASP A 211 13.38 18.46 -1.79
C ASP A 211 13.64 19.10 -0.40
N ALA A 212 14.51 18.54 0.39
CA ALA A 212 14.96 19.15 1.64
C ALA A 212 15.98 20.25 1.31
N PRO A 213 15.62 21.56 1.48
CA PRO A 213 16.58 22.65 1.35
C PRO A 213 17.65 22.60 2.42
#